data_9bf991fb3a7d55eeb673e185c6d79641
#
_entry.id   9bf991fb3a7d55eeb673e185c6d79641
#
_cell.length_a   1.000
_cell.length_b   1.000
_cell.length_c   1.000
_cell.angle_alpha   90.00
_cell.angle_beta   90.00
_cell.angle_gamma   90.00
#
_symmetry.space_group_name_H-M   'P 1'
#
loop_
_entity.id
_entity.type
_entity.pdbx_description
1 polymer ?
#
loop_
_entity_poly.entity_id
_entity_poly.type
_entity_poly.pdbx_seq_one_letter_code
_entity_poly.pdbx_strand_id
1 'polypeptide(L)'
;MQNNKDIFRPLIKKDISFEQISQKIIGENKQKYFDYTASGLGFRPIEQRIQEVLTTYANTHSQFASDSKTTSYYYNIARKNIKQHLQLEEDFVLLPCGTGATGAIKRFQELLGLYIPPATKKRFKFEVMDINIPLVIIGPFEYHSNEISYREAICDVIRIPLNKIGNVDIKYLQEVLEQNKHRQIIGAFSTASNVTGIVSPYEKIAKLLKKYNAIVAFDSAASSPCLNIPSFLFDVLFLSPHKLLGGPGTCGLLAIRKSLIDEDLSPSFAGGGTVAYVSKKEHIFNSDIEIREDAGTPAILQLIRACLSYQLRQEIGIKKIQERKVELFEILKKGLSKIKGHTIYGQSKKHNSVGILAINFERVSPFDLCEILSQKFGIQTRAGCNCAGPYGHDLLGIEQTKKQEKPGWLRISVNYTHNKQSIEYLLDSLKKSVELLREKNG
;
A
#
# COMPACT_ATOMS: atom_id res chain seq x y z
N MET A 1 -5.76 -35.26 19.64
CA MET A 1 -5.76 -34.27 18.58
C MET A 1 -6.66 -33.13 19.05
N GLN A 2 -6.10 -31.99 19.44
CA GLN A 2 -6.91 -30.80 19.74
C GLN A 2 -7.62 -30.40 18.45
N ASN A 3 -8.96 -30.25 18.51
CA ASN A 3 -9.74 -29.64 17.43
C ASN A 3 -9.32 -28.19 17.30
N ASN A 4 -8.25 -27.92 16.51
CA ASN A 4 -7.91 -26.55 16.15
C ASN A 4 -9.11 -25.93 15.45
N LYS A 5 -9.69 -24.89 16.03
CA LYS A 5 -10.77 -24.16 15.38
C LYS A 5 -10.28 -23.66 14.04
N ASP A 6 -11.03 -23.90 12.98
CA ASP A 6 -10.72 -23.30 11.66
C ASP A 6 -11.01 -21.79 11.70
N ILE A 7 -9.97 -21.01 12.06
CA ILE A 7 -10.07 -19.55 12.13
C ILE A 7 -10.17 -18.92 10.74
N PHE A 8 -9.79 -19.65 9.68
CA PHE A 8 -9.85 -19.19 8.28
C PHE A 8 -11.12 -19.66 7.55
N ARG A 9 -12.09 -20.24 8.27
CA ARG A 9 -13.43 -20.51 7.70
C ARG A 9 -14.07 -19.23 7.17
N PRO A 10 -15.00 -19.27 6.21
CA PRO A 10 -15.61 -18.09 5.60
C PRO A 10 -16.02 -17.02 6.61
N LEU A 11 -15.69 -15.76 6.30
CA LEU A 11 -16.03 -14.58 7.10
C LEU A 11 -17.43 -14.05 6.80
N ILE A 12 -17.90 -14.30 5.58
CA ILE A 12 -19.19 -13.84 5.08
C ILE A 12 -19.94 -14.99 4.40
N LYS A 13 -21.25 -14.85 4.31
CA LYS A 13 -22.08 -15.79 3.53
C LYS A 13 -21.87 -15.56 2.04
N LYS A 14 -22.00 -16.63 1.25
CA LYS A 14 -22.04 -16.52 -0.21
C LYS A 14 -23.18 -15.57 -0.63
N ASP A 15 -22.93 -14.76 -1.62
CA ASP A 15 -23.90 -13.79 -2.19
C ASP A 15 -24.40 -12.71 -1.21
N ILE A 16 -23.61 -12.36 -0.20
CA ILE A 16 -23.90 -11.25 0.72
C ILE A 16 -23.92 -9.92 -0.05
N SER A 17 -24.88 -9.04 0.26
CA SER A 17 -24.96 -7.70 -0.33
C SER A 17 -23.93 -6.73 0.27
N PHE A 18 -23.61 -5.66 -0.45
CA PHE A 18 -22.71 -4.61 0.07
C PHE A 18 -23.30 -3.88 1.28
N GLU A 19 -24.62 -3.77 1.39
CA GLU A 19 -25.33 -3.22 2.54
C GLU A 19 -25.14 -4.09 3.78
N GLN A 20 -25.26 -5.41 3.63
CA GLN A 20 -25.03 -6.37 4.71
C GLN A 20 -23.55 -6.40 5.13
N ILE A 21 -22.59 -6.24 4.19
CA ILE A 21 -21.16 -6.07 4.51
C ILE A 21 -20.97 -4.80 5.32
N SER A 22 -21.56 -3.67 4.86
CA SER A 22 -21.45 -2.39 5.53
C SER A 22 -21.96 -2.40 6.97
N GLN A 23 -23.02 -3.16 7.26
CA GLN A 23 -23.55 -3.34 8.62
C GLN A 23 -22.55 -4.00 9.59
N LYS A 24 -21.61 -4.79 9.08
CA LYS A 24 -20.57 -5.48 9.87
C LYS A 24 -19.31 -4.62 10.10
N ILE A 25 -19.20 -3.43 9.48
CA ILE A 25 -18.09 -2.51 9.69
C ILE A 25 -18.21 -1.91 11.09
N ILE A 26 -17.06 -1.79 11.76
CA ILE A 26 -16.93 -1.15 13.06
C ILE A 26 -16.65 0.34 12.81
N GLY A 27 -17.48 1.20 13.38
CA GLY A 27 -17.39 2.66 13.25
C GLY A 27 -18.77 3.30 13.20
N GLU A 28 -18.97 4.36 13.95
CA GLU A 28 -20.24 5.10 14.03
C GLU A 28 -20.56 5.81 12.70
N ASN A 29 -19.52 6.41 12.11
CA ASN A 29 -19.63 7.21 10.87
C ASN A 29 -19.17 6.47 9.61
N LYS A 30 -19.29 5.15 9.55
CA LYS A 30 -18.76 4.32 8.46
C LYS A 30 -19.23 4.73 7.06
N GLN A 31 -20.46 5.21 6.91
CA GLN A 31 -21.00 5.69 5.64
C GLN A 31 -20.52 7.10 5.26
N LYS A 32 -19.91 7.82 6.19
CA LYS A 32 -19.33 9.16 6.02
C LYS A 32 -17.79 9.13 6.00
N TYR A 33 -17.17 7.93 6.01
CA TYR A 33 -15.73 7.76 5.99
C TYR A 33 -15.23 7.65 4.55
N PHE A 34 -14.67 8.73 4.02
CA PHE A 34 -14.15 8.85 2.66
C PHE A 34 -12.61 8.96 2.62
N ASP A 35 -11.90 8.39 3.61
CA ASP A 35 -10.43 8.37 3.65
C ASP A 35 -9.84 6.94 3.61
N TYR A 36 -10.51 6.01 2.93
CA TYR A 36 -10.08 4.61 2.80
C TYR A 36 -8.70 4.43 2.16
N THR A 37 -8.21 5.41 1.40
CA THR A 37 -6.84 5.37 0.86
C THR A 37 -5.77 5.50 1.95
N ALA A 38 -6.11 6.11 3.09
CA ALA A 38 -5.21 6.21 4.24
C ALA A 38 -5.24 4.93 5.09
N SER A 39 -6.44 4.44 5.40
CA SER A 39 -6.64 3.20 6.17
C SER A 39 -8.03 2.64 5.89
N GLY A 40 -8.16 1.30 5.94
CA GLY A 40 -9.46 0.65 6.04
C GLY A 40 -10.11 0.88 7.40
N LEU A 41 -11.33 0.37 7.56
CA LEU A 41 -12.04 0.32 8.84
C LEU A 41 -12.05 -1.10 9.41
N GLY A 42 -12.30 -1.23 10.70
CA GLY A 42 -12.47 -2.51 11.37
C GLY A 42 -13.69 -3.29 10.83
N PHE A 43 -13.62 -4.62 10.87
CA PHE A 43 -14.68 -5.50 10.41
C PHE A 43 -15.00 -6.55 11.48
N ARG A 44 -16.22 -6.54 12.00
CA ARG A 44 -16.62 -7.35 13.15
C ARG A 44 -16.28 -8.86 13.04
N PRO A 45 -16.51 -9.55 11.91
CA PRO A 45 -16.13 -10.95 11.79
C PRO A 45 -14.62 -11.19 11.93
N ILE A 46 -13.77 -10.28 11.45
CA ILE A 46 -12.31 -10.40 11.60
C ILE A 46 -11.91 -10.21 13.06
N GLU A 47 -12.49 -9.23 13.77
CA GLU A 47 -12.22 -9.04 15.21
C GLU A 47 -12.63 -10.27 16.02
N GLN A 48 -13.74 -10.90 15.69
CA GLN A 48 -14.18 -12.14 16.32
C GLN A 48 -13.16 -13.28 16.09
N ARG A 49 -12.61 -13.42 14.87
CA ARG A 49 -11.55 -14.41 14.60
C ARG A 49 -10.28 -14.14 15.41
N ILE A 50 -9.87 -12.88 15.52
CA ILE A 50 -8.71 -12.50 16.34
C ILE A 50 -8.97 -12.85 17.82
N GLN A 51 -10.17 -12.60 18.33
CA GLN A 51 -10.54 -13.03 19.68
C GLN A 51 -10.50 -14.55 19.86
N GLU A 52 -10.93 -15.33 18.85
CA GLU A 52 -10.80 -16.79 18.87
C GLU A 52 -9.33 -17.24 18.94
N VAL A 53 -8.42 -16.59 18.20
CA VAL A 53 -6.97 -16.86 18.27
C VAL A 53 -6.43 -16.59 19.68
N LEU A 54 -6.88 -15.50 20.32
CA LEU A 54 -6.43 -15.12 21.66
C LEU A 54 -6.80 -16.14 22.74
N THR A 55 -7.80 -16.98 22.53
CA THR A 55 -8.19 -18.02 23.53
C THR A 55 -7.12 -19.12 23.73
N THR A 56 -6.26 -19.32 22.74
CA THR A 56 -5.16 -20.31 22.75
C THR A 56 -3.83 -19.66 22.35
N TYR A 57 -3.70 -18.35 22.56
CA TYR A 57 -2.52 -17.62 22.14
C TYR A 57 -1.30 -17.96 22.99
N ALA A 58 -0.21 -18.33 22.33
CA ALA A 58 1.13 -18.44 22.91
C ALA A 58 2.18 -18.03 21.88
N ASN A 59 3.43 -17.82 22.31
CA ASN A 59 4.52 -17.49 21.39
C ASN A 59 4.82 -18.66 20.45
N THR A 60 5.21 -18.37 19.21
CA THR A 60 5.48 -19.36 18.15
C THR A 60 6.78 -20.14 18.30
N HIS A 61 7.69 -19.76 19.20
CA HIS A 61 9.03 -20.36 19.30
C HIS A 61 9.09 -21.68 20.10
N SER A 62 7.99 -22.20 20.65
CA SER A 62 7.95 -23.48 21.36
C SER A 62 7.33 -24.59 20.50
N GLN A 63 8.11 -25.64 20.23
CA GLN A 63 7.64 -26.81 19.46
C GLN A 63 6.94 -27.87 20.33
N PHE A 64 6.88 -27.71 21.64
CA PHE A 64 6.38 -28.71 22.57
C PHE A 64 5.07 -28.31 23.24
N ALA A 65 4.86 -27.05 23.55
CA ALA A 65 3.62 -26.55 24.15
C ALA A 65 2.48 -26.54 23.13
N SER A 66 1.30 -27.04 23.53
CA SER A 66 0.12 -27.18 22.64
C SER A 66 -0.33 -25.88 22.02
N ASP A 67 -0.42 -24.81 22.83
CA ASP A 67 -0.93 -23.52 22.38
C ASP A 67 0.09 -22.82 21.46
N SER A 68 1.40 -23.00 21.72
CA SER A 68 2.44 -22.52 20.85
C SER A 68 2.43 -23.21 19.47
N LYS A 69 2.19 -24.53 19.44
CA LYS A 69 1.97 -25.25 18.17
C LYS A 69 0.76 -24.73 17.41
N THR A 70 -0.35 -24.48 18.09
CA THR A 70 -1.56 -23.93 17.50
C THR A 70 -1.33 -22.54 16.92
N THR A 71 -0.67 -21.66 17.67
CA THR A 71 -0.34 -20.30 17.21
C THR A 71 0.62 -20.33 16.00
N SER A 72 1.66 -21.19 16.05
CA SER A 72 2.59 -21.39 14.93
C SER A 72 1.87 -21.91 13.68
N TYR A 73 0.94 -22.85 13.85
CA TYR A 73 0.10 -23.34 12.76
C TYR A 73 -0.71 -22.21 12.11
N TYR A 74 -1.41 -21.38 12.91
CA TYR A 74 -2.19 -20.26 12.40
C TYR A 74 -1.31 -19.25 11.68
N TYR A 75 -0.12 -18.94 12.19
CA TYR A 75 0.83 -18.01 11.59
C TYR A 75 1.30 -18.51 10.21
N ASN A 76 1.71 -19.79 10.13
CA ASN A 76 2.18 -20.39 8.88
C ASN A 76 1.08 -20.51 7.83
N ILE A 77 -0.13 -20.92 8.24
CA ILE A 77 -1.31 -20.97 7.34
C ILE A 77 -1.68 -19.57 6.87
N ALA A 78 -1.62 -18.55 7.73
CA ALA A 78 -1.88 -17.17 7.34
C ALA A 78 -0.92 -16.72 6.22
N ARG A 79 0.38 -17.00 6.34
CA ARG A 79 1.38 -16.69 5.31
C ARG A 79 1.06 -17.40 4.00
N LYS A 80 0.80 -18.70 4.06
CA LYS A 80 0.43 -19.51 2.90
C LYS A 80 -0.84 -18.99 2.20
N ASN A 81 -1.88 -18.70 2.97
CA ASN A 81 -3.16 -18.22 2.43
C ASN A 81 -3.01 -16.83 1.80
N ILE A 82 -2.19 -15.92 2.35
CA ILE A 82 -1.91 -14.64 1.72
C ILE A 82 -1.25 -14.83 0.35
N LYS A 83 -0.25 -15.73 0.24
CA LYS A 83 0.38 -16.05 -1.06
C LYS A 83 -0.67 -16.53 -2.07
N GLN A 84 -1.61 -17.39 -1.66
CA GLN A 84 -2.71 -17.86 -2.51
C GLN A 84 -3.67 -16.73 -2.90
N HIS A 85 -4.08 -15.87 -1.94
CA HIS A 85 -4.97 -14.73 -2.21
C HIS A 85 -4.34 -13.69 -3.15
N LEU A 86 -3.03 -13.57 -3.14
CA LEU A 86 -2.26 -12.72 -4.04
C LEU A 86 -1.87 -13.43 -5.35
N GLN A 87 -2.14 -14.74 -5.46
CA GLN A 87 -1.78 -15.58 -6.61
C GLN A 87 -0.27 -15.55 -6.91
N LEU A 88 0.56 -15.60 -5.87
CA LEU A 88 2.01 -15.61 -6.01
C LEU A 88 2.49 -16.97 -6.51
N GLU A 89 3.50 -16.97 -7.39
CA GLU A 89 4.23 -18.16 -7.82
C GLU A 89 5.04 -18.76 -6.65
N GLU A 90 5.45 -20.02 -6.75
CA GLU A 90 6.10 -20.76 -5.66
C GLU A 90 7.49 -20.22 -5.27
N ASP A 91 8.15 -19.55 -6.18
CA ASP A 91 9.46 -18.93 -5.98
C ASP A 91 9.41 -17.60 -5.20
N PHE A 92 8.22 -17.13 -4.82
CA PHE A 92 8.09 -15.97 -3.93
C PHE A 92 8.17 -16.36 -2.45
N VAL A 93 8.87 -15.56 -1.67
CA VAL A 93 8.75 -15.50 -0.22
C VAL A 93 7.88 -14.32 0.19
N LEU A 94 7.18 -14.44 1.33
CA LEU A 94 6.34 -13.40 1.90
C LEU A 94 6.85 -13.04 3.29
N LEU A 95 7.42 -11.84 3.40
CA LEU A 95 8.03 -11.35 4.63
C LEU A 95 7.10 -10.31 5.30
N PRO A 96 6.64 -10.57 6.54
CA PRO A 96 6.00 -9.55 7.37
C PRO A 96 7.03 -8.46 7.71
N CYS A 97 6.64 -7.20 7.51
CA CYS A 97 7.52 -6.06 7.73
C CYS A 97 6.80 -5.04 8.59
N GLY A 98 7.47 -4.28 9.41
CA GLY A 98 6.98 -3.23 10.28
C GLY A 98 5.60 -2.64 9.91
N THR A 99 5.54 -1.40 9.43
CA THR A 99 4.29 -0.71 9.11
C THR A 99 4.09 -0.50 7.62
N GLY A 100 3.10 -1.19 7.03
CA GLY A 100 2.69 -1.00 5.63
C GLY A 100 3.83 -1.18 4.61
N ALA A 101 3.63 -0.67 3.41
CA ALA A 101 4.61 -0.71 2.32
C ALA A 101 5.95 -0.02 2.69
N THR A 102 5.93 0.97 3.58
CA THR A 102 7.17 1.63 4.06
C THR A 102 8.12 0.62 4.72
N GLY A 103 7.60 -0.25 5.59
CA GLY A 103 8.40 -1.32 6.21
C GLY A 103 8.87 -2.35 5.19
N ALA A 104 8.05 -2.65 4.19
CA ALA A 104 8.39 -3.57 3.10
C ALA A 104 9.48 -3.00 2.19
N ILE A 105 9.41 -1.71 1.82
CA ILE A 105 10.44 -1.02 1.02
C ILE A 105 11.76 -0.98 1.80
N LYS A 106 11.72 -0.68 3.10
CA LYS A 106 12.93 -0.70 3.94
C LYS A 106 13.58 -2.10 3.94
N ARG A 107 12.79 -3.16 4.16
CA ARG A 107 13.28 -4.55 4.13
C ARG A 107 13.87 -4.91 2.77
N PHE A 108 13.24 -4.52 1.69
CA PHE A 108 13.76 -4.71 0.33
C PHE A 108 15.11 -4.04 0.14
N GLN A 109 15.26 -2.79 0.60
CA GLN A 109 16.53 -2.06 0.52
C GLN A 109 17.62 -2.70 1.39
N GLU A 110 17.25 -3.27 2.54
CA GLU A 110 18.18 -4.03 3.40
C GLU A 110 18.67 -5.29 2.71
N LEU A 111 17.76 -6.07 2.11
CA LEU A 111 18.08 -7.31 1.40
C LEU A 111 18.98 -7.10 0.17
N LEU A 112 18.85 -5.95 -0.52
CA LEU A 112 19.66 -5.61 -1.68
C LEU A 112 20.91 -4.76 -1.33
N GLY A 113 21.19 -4.52 -0.06
CA GLY A 113 22.35 -3.71 0.36
C GLY A 113 22.25 -2.23 -0.01
N LEU A 114 21.05 -1.71 -0.26
CA LEU A 114 20.84 -0.29 -0.62
C LEU A 114 20.73 0.61 0.60
N TYR A 115 20.36 0.08 1.75
CA TYR A 115 20.11 0.86 2.96
C TYR A 115 21.29 0.86 3.91
N ILE A 116 21.82 2.04 4.22
CA ILE A 116 22.78 2.23 5.32
C ILE A 116 22.14 3.18 6.35
N PRO A 117 22.08 2.78 7.64
CA PRO A 117 21.60 3.66 8.69
C PRO A 117 22.38 4.99 8.73
N PRO A 118 21.72 6.16 8.90
CA PRO A 118 22.41 7.46 8.91
C PRO A 118 23.53 7.56 9.96
N ALA A 119 23.35 6.93 11.12
CA ALA A 119 24.38 6.88 12.16
C ALA A 119 25.65 6.11 11.69
N THR A 120 25.46 5.07 10.87
CA THR A 120 26.56 4.32 10.26
C THR A 120 27.28 5.15 9.21
N LYS A 121 26.53 5.85 8.33
CA LYS A 121 27.09 6.81 7.36
C LYS A 121 27.94 7.89 8.06
N LYS A 122 27.48 8.40 9.20
CA LYS A 122 28.21 9.40 9.99
C LYS A 122 29.49 8.83 10.64
N ARG A 123 29.44 7.57 11.12
CA ARG A 123 30.55 6.95 11.86
C ARG A 123 31.68 6.49 10.94
N PHE A 124 31.35 5.98 9.78
CA PHE A 124 32.30 5.44 8.81
C PHE A 124 32.31 6.30 7.54
N LYS A 125 33.51 6.62 7.05
CA LYS A 125 33.67 7.19 5.71
C LYS A 125 33.54 6.03 4.72
N PHE A 126 32.39 5.93 4.05
CA PHE A 126 32.23 5.01 2.94
C PHE A 126 32.71 5.70 1.68
N GLU A 127 33.77 5.19 1.08
CA GLU A 127 34.06 5.45 -0.32
C GLU A 127 33.25 4.44 -1.12
N VAL A 128 32.18 4.90 -1.73
CA VAL A 128 31.44 4.08 -2.69
C VAL A 128 32.35 3.99 -3.92
N MET A 129 32.94 2.83 -4.13
CA MET A 129 33.66 2.59 -5.38
C MET A 129 32.64 2.62 -6.52
N ASP A 130 32.87 3.51 -7.46
CA ASP A 130 31.94 3.98 -8.51
C ASP A 130 31.45 2.91 -9.50
N ILE A 131 31.89 1.66 -9.33
CA ILE A 131 31.83 0.68 -10.40
C ILE A 131 30.49 -0.02 -10.53
N ASN A 132 29.60 0.01 -9.51
CA ASN A 132 28.34 -0.75 -9.55
C ASN A 132 27.19 -0.18 -8.70
N ILE A 133 27.06 1.14 -8.64
CA ILE A 133 25.89 1.73 -7.96
C ILE A 133 24.62 1.43 -8.79
N PRO A 134 23.60 0.75 -8.22
CA PRO A 134 22.35 0.50 -8.94
C PRO A 134 21.64 1.78 -9.34
N LEU A 135 20.94 1.75 -10.47
CA LEU A 135 20.00 2.79 -10.85
C LEU A 135 18.59 2.39 -10.43
N VAL A 136 17.96 3.21 -9.62
CA VAL A 136 16.54 3.07 -9.30
C VAL A 136 15.72 4.04 -10.16
N ILE A 137 14.81 3.50 -10.95
CA ILE A 137 13.89 4.27 -11.78
C ILE A 137 12.55 4.27 -11.08
N ILE A 138 12.03 5.46 -10.77
CA ILE A 138 10.74 5.65 -10.08
C ILE A 138 9.72 6.33 -11.00
N GLY A 139 8.44 6.11 -10.70
CA GLY A 139 7.33 6.73 -11.42
C GLY A 139 7.01 8.15 -10.96
N PRO A 140 6.03 8.82 -11.61
CA PRO A 140 5.57 10.15 -11.21
C PRO A 140 4.64 10.15 -10.01
N PHE A 141 4.03 8.99 -9.65
CA PHE A 141 2.95 8.88 -8.65
C PHE A 141 3.42 8.41 -7.28
N GLU A 142 4.72 8.39 -7.04
CA GLU A 142 5.27 7.67 -5.91
C GLU A 142 4.86 8.27 -4.57
N TYR A 143 4.60 7.37 -3.59
CA TYR A 143 4.59 7.75 -2.18
C TYR A 143 5.98 8.22 -1.76
N HIS A 144 6.04 9.11 -0.78
CA HIS A 144 7.31 9.51 -0.17
C HIS A 144 8.20 8.31 0.19
N SER A 145 7.63 7.21 0.67
CA SER A 145 8.40 6.01 1.02
C SER A 145 9.05 5.34 -0.19
N ASN A 146 8.40 5.37 -1.36
CA ASN A 146 8.92 4.77 -2.59
C ASN A 146 9.75 5.78 -3.44
N GLU A 147 9.98 6.97 -2.95
CA GLU A 147 10.82 7.99 -3.59
C GLU A 147 11.94 8.46 -2.66
N ILE A 148 11.59 9.04 -1.49
CA ILE A 148 12.59 9.63 -0.58
C ILE A 148 13.55 8.57 -0.06
N SER A 149 13.07 7.34 0.20
CA SER A 149 13.92 6.28 0.71
C SER A 149 15.06 5.91 -0.26
N TYR A 150 14.80 5.96 -1.57
CA TYR A 150 15.84 5.70 -2.57
C TYR A 150 16.77 6.90 -2.75
N ARG A 151 16.28 8.14 -2.60
CA ARG A 151 17.15 9.34 -2.60
C ARG A 151 18.17 9.32 -1.44
N GLU A 152 17.84 8.64 -0.33
CA GLU A 152 18.71 8.48 0.83
C GLU A 152 19.51 7.17 0.81
N ALA A 153 19.23 6.27 -0.15
CA ALA A 153 19.87 4.97 -0.30
C ALA A 153 21.21 5.06 -1.06
N ILE A 154 21.89 3.93 -1.24
CA ILE A 154 23.09 3.81 -2.08
C ILE A 154 22.64 3.41 -3.48
N CYS A 155 22.14 4.36 -4.23
CA CYS A 155 21.73 4.21 -5.63
C CYS A 155 21.59 5.58 -6.29
N ASP A 156 21.65 5.61 -7.61
CA ASP A 156 21.17 6.75 -8.37
C ASP A 156 19.67 6.67 -8.55
N VAL A 157 18.99 7.81 -8.66
CA VAL A 157 17.54 7.84 -8.83
C VAL A 157 17.17 8.68 -10.06
N ILE A 158 16.37 8.08 -10.96
CA ILE A 158 15.75 8.81 -12.08
C ILE A 158 14.24 8.71 -11.92
N ARG A 159 13.56 9.87 -11.89
CA ARG A 159 12.10 9.96 -11.86
C ARG A 159 11.56 10.12 -13.29
N ILE A 160 10.66 9.22 -13.69
CA ILE A 160 9.99 9.29 -14.98
C ILE A 160 8.88 10.35 -14.90
N PRO A 161 8.80 11.28 -15.87
CA PRO A 161 7.79 12.32 -15.87
C PRO A 161 6.40 11.79 -16.26
N LEU A 162 5.40 12.66 -16.12
CA LEU A 162 4.08 12.46 -16.69
C LEU A 162 4.11 12.67 -18.20
N ASN A 163 3.40 11.82 -18.92
CA ASN A 163 3.10 12.05 -20.33
C ASN A 163 1.98 13.11 -20.51
N LYS A 164 1.68 13.49 -21.76
CA LYS A 164 0.66 14.51 -22.10
C LYS A 164 -0.75 14.22 -21.58
N ILE A 165 -1.07 12.97 -21.24
CA ILE A 165 -2.38 12.59 -20.70
C ILE A 165 -2.34 12.41 -19.17
N GLY A 166 -1.23 12.72 -18.49
CA GLY A 166 -1.10 12.64 -17.03
C GLY A 166 -0.86 11.23 -16.49
N ASN A 167 -0.24 10.32 -17.26
CA ASN A 167 0.20 9.01 -16.82
C ASN A 167 1.73 8.86 -17.01
N VAL A 168 2.31 7.73 -16.63
CA VAL A 168 3.75 7.46 -16.77
C VAL A 168 4.18 7.59 -18.24
N ASP A 169 5.27 8.32 -18.50
CA ASP A 169 5.82 8.44 -19.85
C ASP A 169 6.66 7.20 -20.20
N ILE A 170 6.01 6.25 -20.89
CA ILE A 170 6.63 4.99 -21.31
C ILE A 170 7.76 5.20 -22.34
N LYS A 171 7.65 6.25 -23.17
CA LYS A 171 8.69 6.55 -24.15
C LYS A 171 9.95 7.02 -23.48
N TYR A 172 9.82 7.96 -22.55
CA TYR A 172 10.96 8.43 -21.75
C TYR A 172 11.56 7.32 -20.88
N LEU A 173 10.72 6.45 -20.30
CA LEU A 173 11.20 5.26 -19.58
C LEU A 173 12.07 4.36 -20.49
N GLN A 174 11.67 4.14 -21.74
CA GLN A 174 12.45 3.35 -22.70
C GLN A 174 13.79 4.02 -23.01
N GLU A 175 13.83 5.34 -23.20
CA GLU A 175 15.05 6.09 -23.44
C GLU A 175 16.03 5.99 -22.26
N VAL A 176 15.54 6.12 -21.03
CA VAL A 176 16.34 5.97 -19.80
C VAL A 176 16.91 4.55 -19.68
N LEU A 177 16.10 3.52 -19.94
CA LEU A 177 16.54 2.13 -19.90
C LEU A 177 17.62 1.82 -20.94
N GLU A 178 17.48 2.33 -22.16
CA GLU A 178 18.46 2.11 -23.23
C GLU A 178 19.82 2.78 -22.88
N GLN A 179 19.79 3.98 -22.31
CA GLN A 179 20.99 4.70 -21.91
C GLN A 179 21.75 4.05 -20.75
N ASN A 180 21.03 3.30 -19.90
CA ASN A 180 21.57 2.72 -18.65
C ASN A 180 21.63 1.19 -18.65
N LYS A 181 21.44 0.52 -19.79
CA LYS A 181 21.37 -0.95 -19.90
C LYS A 181 22.64 -1.70 -19.42
N HIS A 182 23.73 -1.00 -19.21
CA HIS A 182 25.00 -1.53 -18.70
C HIS A 182 25.05 -1.60 -17.16
N ARG A 183 24.04 -1.07 -16.47
CA ARG A 183 23.95 -1.00 -15.00
C ARG A 183 22.91 -2.00 -14.47
N GLN A 184 23.01 -2.33 -13.18
CA GLN A 184 21.89 -2.93 -12.46
C GLN A 184 20.77 -1.90 -12.33
N ILE A 185 19.58 -2.25 -12.80
CA ILE A 185 18.41 -1.36 -12.79
C ILE A 185 17.30 -1.96 -11.92
N ILE A 186 16.70 -1.11 -11.10
CA ILE A 186 15.50 -1.42 -10.32
C ILE A 186 14.41 -0.43 -10.75
N GLY A 187 13.30 -0.93 -11.29
CA GLY A 187 12.12 -0.12 -11.56
C GLY A 187 11.16 -0.18 -10.37
N ALA A 188 11.04 0.90 -9.60
CA ALA A 188 10.16 0.98 -8.43
C ALA A 188 8.96 1.89 -8.73
N PHE A 189 7.80 1.29 -9.04
CA PHE A 189 6.63 2.02 -9.52
C PHE A 189 5.38 1.74 -8.69
N SER A 190 4.63 2.79 -8.34
CA SER A 190 3.28 2.65 -7.80
C SER A 190 2.31 2.14 -8.86
N THR A 191 1.55 1.11 -8.54
CA THR A 191 0.54 0.52 -9.45
C THR A 191 -0.71 1.38 -9.59
N ALA A 192 -0.96 2.28 -8.62
CA ALA A 192 -1.95 3.34 -8.72
C ALA A 192 -1.57 4.53 -7.84
N SER A 193 -1.92 5.73 -8.30
CA SER A 193 -1.73 6.96 -7.51
C SER A 193 -2.61 6.98 -6.27
N ASN A 194 -2.01 7.28 -5.12
CA ASN A 194 -2.74 7.53 -3.87
C ASN A 194 -3.44 8.89 -3.80
N VAL A 195 -3.22 9.75 -4.78
CA VAL A 195 -3.79 11.09 -4.90
C VAL A 195 -4.98 11.10 -5.83
N THR A 196 -4.75 10.68 -7.08
CA THR A 196 -5.75 10.75 -8.16
C THR A 196 -6.43 9.41 -8.43
N GLY A 197 -5.91 8.32 -7.89
CA GLY A 197 -6.42 6.97 -8.13
C GLY A 197 -6.14 6.43 -9.53
N ILE A 198 -5.40 7.16 -10.36
CA ILE A 198 -5.04 6.70 -11.70
C ILE A 198 -4.22 5.42 -11.59
N VAL A 199 -4.62 4.40 -12.34
CA VAL A 199 -3.88 3.15 -12.46
C VAL A 199 -2.73 3.35 -13.43
N SER A 200 -1.52 3.01 -12.98
CA SER A 200 -0.32 3.04 -13.83
C SER A 200 -0.44 1.98 -14.94
N PRO A 201 0.19 2.17 -16.09
CA PRO A 201 0.26 1.15 -17.13
C PRO A 201 1.27 0.04 -16.74
N TYR A 202 1.07 -0.54 -15.56
CA TYR A 202 2.02 -1.46 -14.91
C TYR A 202 2.43 -2.66 -15.77
N GLU A 203 1.53 -3.17 -16.65
CA GLU A 203 1.87 -4.24 -17.57
C GLU A 203 2.91 -3.80 -18.62
N LYS A 204 2.76 -2.57 -19.15
CA LYS A 204 3.71 -2.00 -20.12
C LYS A 204 5.04 -1.71 -19.43
N ILE A 205 4.99 -1.16 -18.21
CA ILE A 205 6.18 -0.89 -17.39
C ILE A 205 6.93 -2.19 -17.13
N ALA A 206 6.24 -3.24 -16.64
CA ALA A 206 6.84 -4.53 -16.37
C ALA A 206 7.51 -5.16 -17.60
N LYS A 207 6.78 -5.21 -18.72
CA LYS A 207 7.31 -5.76 -19.99
C LYS A 207 8.55 -5.01 -20.45
N LEU A 208 8.56 -3.69 -20.31
CA LEU A 208 9.69 -2.87 -20.71
C LEU A 208 10.89 -3.08 -19.78
N LEU A 209 10.70 -3.05 -18.45
CA LEU A 209 11.75 -3.30 -17.47
C LEU A 209 12.38 -4.69 -17.67
N LYS A 210 11.56 -5.74 -17.83
CA LYS A 210 12.04 -7.12 -18.06
C LYS A 210 12.86 -7.25 -19.35
N LYS A 211 12.53 -6.51 -20.41
CA LYS A 211 13.32 -6.48 -21.66
C LYS A 211 14.77 -6.05 -21.43
N TYR A 212 15.02 -5.23 -20.39
CA TYR A 212 16.35 -4.73 -20.02
C TYR A 212 16.92 -5.43 -18.78
N ASN A 213 16.39 -6.60 -18.40
CA ASN A 213 16.79 -7.36 -17.21
C ASN A 213 16.74 -6.57 -15.91
N ALA A 214 15.87 -5.56 -15.83
CA ALA A 214 15.69 -4.75 -14.64
C ALA A 214 14.78 -5.47 -13.64
N ILE A 215 15.04 -5.30 -12.34
CA ILE A 215 14.18 -5.76 -11.26
C ILE A 215 12.88 -4.94 -11.29
N VAL A 216 11.73 -5.62 -11.28
CA VAL A 216 10.40 -4.98 -11.28
C VAL A 216 9.84 -4.98 -9.87
N ALA A 217 9.84 -3.82 -9.22
CA ALA A 217 9.28 -3.61 -7.89
C ALA A 217 8.02 -2.75 -7.97
N PHE A 218 6.88 -3.26 -7.49
CA PHE A 218 5.62 -2.53 -7.49
C PHE A 218 5.16 -2.16 -6.09
N ASP A 219 4.85 -0.88 -5.87
CA ASP A 219 4.07 -0.44 -4.72
C ASP A 219 2.57 -0.54 -5.03
N SER A 220 1.92 -1.52 -4.42
CA SER A 220 0.49 -1.76 -4.55
C SER A 220 -0.32 -1.31 -3.32
N ALA A 221 0.24 -0.42 -2.49
CA ALA A 221 -0.44 0.05 -1.28
C ALA A 221 -1.80 0.73 -1.57
N ALA A 222 -1.93 1.48 -2.68
CA ALA A 222 -3.18 2.14 -3.03
C ALA A 222 -4.14 1.23 -3.81
N SER A 223 -3.63 0.28 -4.58
CA SER A 223 -4.43 -0.56 -5.49
C SER A 223 -4.87 -1.89 -4.89
N SER A 224 -4.07 -2.47 -4.00
CA SER A 224 -4.29 -3.83 -3.46
C SER A 224 -5.67 -4.05 -2.80
N PRO A 225 -6.37 -3.04 -2.26
CA PRO A 225 -7.76 -3.23 -1.82
C PRO A 225 -8.75 -3.65 -2.91
N CYS A 226 -8.44 -3.39 -4.18
CA CYS A 226 -9.35 -3.67 -5.31
C CYS A 226 -8.67 -4.22 -6.56
N LEU A 227 -7.37 -4.52 -6.53
CA LEU A 227 -6.63 -5.01 -7.69
C LEU A 227 -5.60 -6.05 -7.25
N ASN A 228 -5.48 -7.16 -8.01
CA ASN A 228 -4.32 -8.05 -7.98
C ASN A 228 -3.45 -7.76 -9.19
N ILE A 229 -2.15 -7.71 -8.97
CA ILE A 229 -1.17 -7.66 -10.05
C ILE A 229 -0.71 -9.10 -10.31
N PRO A 230 -0.75 -9.61 -11.55
CA PRO A 230 -0.25 -10.94 -11.87
C PRO A 230 1.23 -11.12 -11.49
N SER A 231 1.55 -12.19 -10.77
CA SER A 231 2.89 -12.40 -10.18
C SER A 231 4.01 -12.51 -11.23
N PHE A 232 3.69 -12.99 -12.42
CA PHE A 232 4.66 -13.03 -13.54
C PHE A 232 5.10 -11.64 -14.04
N LEU A 233 4.45 -10.56 -13.64
CA LEU A 233 4.80 -9.18 -14.05
C LEU A 233 5.86 -8.55 -13.17
N PHE A 234 6.05 -9.01 -11.94
CA PHE A 234 6.95 -8.37 -10.98
C PHE A 234 7.90 -9.37 -10.31
N ASP A 235 8.92 -8.83 -9.71
CA ASP A 235 9.86 -9.56 -8.85
C ASP A 235 9.67 -9.20 -7.39
N VAL A 236 9.11 -8.00 -7.12
CA VAL A 236 8.89 -7.44 -5.78
C VAL A 236 7.53 -6.74 -5.71
N LEU A 237 6.79 -6.98 -4.63
CA LEU A 237 5.51 -6.32 -4.37
C LEU A 237 5.46 -5.80 -2.93
N PHE A 238 5.24 -4.49 -2.78
CA PHE A 238 5.06 -3.83 -1.48
C PHE A 238 3.58 -3.65 -1.18
N LEU A 239 3.14 -4.04 0.02
CA LEU A 239 1.73 -4.09 0.39
C LEU A 239 1.45 -3.43 1.74
N SER A 240 0.30 -2.78 1.82
CA SER A 240 -0.24 -2.14 3.02
C SER A 240 -1.60 -2.73 3.39
N PRO A 241 -1.67 -3.91 4.03
CA PRO A 241 -2.95 -4.56 4.33
C PRO A 241 -3.88 -3.72 5.22
N HIS A 242 -3.34 -2.76 6.00
CA HIS A 242 -4.15 -1.84 6.81
C HIS A 242 -5.12 -0.97 5.97
N LYS A 243 -4.95 -0.91 4.64
CA LYS A 243 -5.87 -0.20 3.73
C LYS A 243 -7.06 -1.06 3.28
N LEU A 244 -7.03 -2.36 3.52
CA LEU A 244 -8.17 -3.25 3.30
C LEU A 244 -9.22 -3.07 4.40
N LEU A 245 -10.46 -3.45 4.12
CA LEU A 245 -11.48 -3.59 5.15
C LEU A 245 -11.07 -4.70 6.13
N GLY A 246 -11.15 -4.42 7.43
CA GLY A 246 -10.67 -5.28 8.49
C GLY A 246 -9.15 -5.23 8.69
N GLY A 247 -8.44 -4.39 7.95
CA GLY A 247 -6.97 -4.31 7.94
C GLY A 247 -6.29 -3.44 9.02
N PRO A 248 -6.95 -2.53 9.75
CA PRO A 248 -6.29 -1.80 10.82
C PRO A 248 -5.58 -2.73 11.82
N GLY A 249 -4.33 -2.43 12.16
CA GLY A 249 -3.50 -3.27 13.05
C GLY A 249 -2.71 -4.39 12.35
N THR A 250 -2.66 -4.43 11.01
CA THR A 250 -1.82 -5.38 10.25
C THR A 250 -0.38 -4.90 10.12
N CYS A 251 0.55 -5.83 9.89
CA CYS A 251 1.91 -5.53 9.43
C CYS A 251 1.92 -5.10 7.95
N GLY A 252 3.04 -4.53 7.50
CA GLY A 252 3.37 -4.45 6.08
C GLY A 252 3.76 -5.82 5.53
N LEU A 253 3.68 -5.99 4.21
CA LEU A 253 4.09 -7.24 3.57
C LEU A 253 5.00 -6.94 2.39
N LEU A 254 6.11 -7.68 2.33
CA LEU A 254 7.01 -7.76 1.20
C LEU A 254 6.86 -9.13 0.55
N ALA A 255 6.36 -9.19 -0.69
CA ALA A 255 6.50 -10.37 -1.52
C ALA A 255 7.69 -10.15 -2.45
N ILE A 256 8.64 -11.09 -2.45
CA ILE A 256 9.91 -10.97 -3.20
C ILE A 256 10.31 -12.33 -3.76
N ARG A 257 10.85 -12.36 -4.99
CA ARG A 257 11.42 -13.60 -5.55
C ARG A 257 12.63 -14.04 -4.76
N LYS A 258 12.73 -15.35 -4.47
CA LYS A 258 13.87 -15.96 -3.77
C LYS A 258 15.21 -15.64 -4.43
N SER A 259 15.23 -15.61 -5.76
CA SER A 259 16.44 -15.33 -6.55
C SER A 259 17.05 -13.94 -6.32
N LEU A 260 16.33 -13.01 -5.68
CA LEU A 260 16.83 -11.69 -5.30
C LEU A 260 17.45 -11.66 -3.90
N ILE A 261 17.37 -12.75 -3.15
CA ILE A 261 17.90 -12.84 -1.79
C ILE A 261 19.15 -13.68 -1.82
N ASP A 262 20.26 -13.09 -1.43
CA ASP A 262 21.53 -13.81 -1.29
C ASP A 262 21.53 -14.67 -0.03
N GLU A 263 21.46 -15.98 -0.19
CA GLU A 263 21.37 -16.92 0.91
C GLU A 263 22.70 -17.13 1.65
N ASP A 264 23.81 -16.70 1.07
CA ASP A 264 25.14 -16.76 1.70
C ASP A 264 25.36 -15.61 2.70
N LEU A 265 24.55 -14.55 2.61
CA LEU A 265 24.61 -13.43 3.56
C LEU A 265 23.86 -13.77 4.86
N SER A 266 24.26 -13.11 5.93
CA SER A 266 23.46 -13.07 7.17
C SER A 266 22.08 -12.44 6.89
N PRO A 267 21.03 -12.79 7.68
CA PRO A 267 19.75 -12.13 7.55
C PRO A 267 19.87 -10.62 7.74
N SER A 268 18.93 -9.85 7.20
CA SER A 268 18.90 -8.39 7.33
C SER A 268 18.93 -7.92 8.81
N PHE A 269 18.48 -8.78 9.73
CA PHE A 269 18.66 -8.59 11.17
C PHE A 269 18.78 -9.94 11.89
N ALA A 270 19.95 -10.21 12.48
CA ALA A 270 20.19 -11.43 13.25
C ALA A 270 19.54 -11.33 14.65
N GLY A 271 18.77 -12.35 15.05
CA GLY A 271 18.07 -12.36 16.34
C GLY A 271 17.48 -13.71 16.69
N GLY A 272 16.73 -13.80 17.77
CA GLY A 272 16.01 -15.01 18.15
C GLY A 272 15.07 -15.45 17.02
N GLY A 273 14.94 -16.76 16.79
CA GLY A 273 14.12 -17.35 15.73
C GLY A 273 14.83 -17.49 14.36
N THR A 274 15.87 -16.71 14.08
CA THR A 274 16.55 -16.73 12.77
C THR A 274 17.63 -17.82 12.66
N VAL A 275 18.00 -18.44 13.79
CA VAL A 275 19.09 -19.43 13.87
C VAL A 275 18.56 -20.86 14.00
N ALA A 276 19.21 -21.78 13.30
CA ALA A 276 19.01 -23.22 13.48
C ALA A 276 19.87 -23.73 14.64
N TYR A 277 21.06 -23.13 14.86
CA TYR A 277 21.97 -23.45 15.96
C TYR A 277 22.71 -22.19 16.41
N VAL A 278 23.01 -22.10 17.72
CA VAL A 278 23.86 -21.06 18.28
C VAL A 278 24.64 -21.60 19.50
N SER A 279 25.92 -21.28 19.55
CA SER A 279 26.82 -21.56 20.67
C SER A 279 27.50 -20.28 21.17
N LYS A 280 28.43 -20.40 22.10
CA LYS A 280 29.27 -19.27 22.57
C LYS A 280 30.20 -18.72 21.49
N LYS A 281 30.50 -19.50 20.45
CA LYS A 281 31.54 -19.17 19.45
C LYS A 281 31.01 -19.06 18.03
N GLU A 282 29.93 -19.76 17.72
CA GLU A 282 29.42 -19.87 16.36
C GLU A 282 27.89 -19.92 16.34
N HIS A 283 27.29 -19.60 15.21
CA HIS A 283 25.88 -19.75 14.95
C HIS A 283 25.64 -20.15 13.49
N ILE A 284 24.52 -20.83 13.25
CA ILE A 284 24.06 -21.25 11.92
C ILE A 284 22.66 -20.71 11.75
N PHE A 285 22.45 -19.93 10.69
CA PHE A 285 21.13 -19.39 10.36
C PHE A 285 20.23 -20.48 9.77
N ASN A 286 18.91 -20.25 9.87
CA ASN A 286 17.91 -21.14 9.29
C ASN A 286 18.00 -21.06 7.74
N SER A 287 17.88 -22.19 7.06
CA SER A 287 17.86 -22.29 5.61
C SER A 287 16.54 -21.82 4.98
N ASP A 288 15.44 -21.79 5.75
CA ASP A 288 14.18 -21.21 5.29
C ASP A 288 14.24 -19.69 5.39
N ILE A 289 14.20 -19.02 4.24
CA ILE A 289 14.31 -17.55 4.14
C ILE A 289 13.18 -16.86 4.93
N GLU A 290 11.95 -17.40 4.91
CA GLU A 290 10.80 -16.81 5.62
C GLU A 290 10.96 -16.88 7.14
N ILE A 291 11.71 -17.87 7.65
CA ILE A 291 12.07 -17.99 9.07
C ILE A 291 13.29 -17.13 9.37
N ARG A 292 14.31 -17.21 8.51
CA ARG A 292 15.57 -16.47 8.68
C ARG A 292 15.39 -14.95 8.72
N GLU A 293 14.45 -14.43 7.95
CA GLU A 293 14.16 -12.98 7.88
C GLU A 293 13.11 -12.49 8.89
N ASP A 294 12.61 -13.38 9.76
CA ASP A 294 11.55 -13.09 10.73
C ASP A 294 12.10 -13.07 12.17
N ALA A 295 13.01 -12.14 12.46
CA ALA A 295 13.75 -12.06 13.72
C ALA A 295 12.87 -11.66 14.91
N GLY A 296 13.07 -12.33 16.04
CA GLY A 296 12.34 -12.10 17.30
C GLY A 296 10.96 -12.78 17.31
N THR A 297 10.09 -12.34 18.22
CA THR A 297 8.68 -12.75 18.17
C THR A 297 8.04 -12.11 16.96
N PRO A 298 7.54 -12.91 16.00
CA PRO A 298 7.04 -12.35 14.75
C PRO A 298 5.72 -11.58 14.96
N ALA A 299 5.29 -10.89 13.90
CA ALA A 299 4.04 -10.13 13.88
C ALA A 299 2.81 -11.06 13.81
N ILE A 300 2.59 -11.90 14.83
CA ILE A 300 1.65 -13.04 14.84
C ILE A 300 0.23 -12.59 14.50
N LEU A 301 -0.40 -11.81 15.38
CA LEU A 301 -1.78 -11.37 15.19
C LEU A 301 -1.92 -10.43 14.00
N GLN A 302 -0.88 -9.65 13.71
CA GLN A 302 -0.85 -8.72 12.59
C GLN A 302 -0.89 -9.46 11.23
N LEU A 303 -0.15 -10.56 11.09
CA LEU A 303 -0.15 -11.39 9.89
C LEU A 303 -1.47 -12.17 9.72
N ILE A 304 -1.98 -12.76 10.81
CA ILE A 304 -3.29 -13.44 10.81
C ILE A 304 -4.39 -12.46 10.38
N ARG A 305 -4.39 -11.23 10.92
CA ARG A 305 -5.34 -10.18 10.53
C ARG A 305 -5.19 -9.78 9.06
N ALA A 306 -3.96 -9.66 8.56
CA ALA A 306 -3.70 -9.39 7.14
C ALA A 306 -4.29 -10.49 6.26
N CYS A 307 -4.08 -11.76 6.63
CA CYS A 307 -4.67 -12.90 5.94
C CYS A 307 -6.20 -12.81 5.89
N LEU A 308 -6.85 -12.60 7.03
CA LEU A 308 -8.31 -12.49 7.11
C LEU A 308 -8.84 -11.30 6.28
N SER A 309 -8.09 -10.20 6.19
CA SER A 309 -8.47 -9.03 5.37
C SER A 309 -8.37 -9.33 3.87
N TYR A 310 -7.34 -10.06 3.42
CA TYR A 310 -7.23 -10.54 2.04
C TYR A 310 -8.27 -11.61 1.73
N GLN A 311 -8.55 -12.52 2.67
CA GLN A 311 -9.63 -13.51 2.56
C GLN A 311 -10.99 -12.83 2.36
N LEU A 312 -11.33 -11.83 3.18
CA LEU A 312 -12.56 -11.04 3.02
C LEU A 312 -12.67 -10.43 1.63
N ARG A 313 -11.58 -9.83 1.13
CA ARG A 313 -11.53 -9.27 -0.23
C ARG A 313 -11.81 -10.33 -1.30
N GLN A 314 -11.27 -11.54 -1.15
CA GLN A 314 -11.51 -12.66 -2.09
C GLN A 314 -12.95 -13.19 -1.97
N GLU A 315 -13.49 -13.33 -0.77
CA GLU A 315 -14.87 -13.78 -0.56
C GLU A 315 -15.90 -12.80 -1.15
N ILE A 316 -15.64 -11.49 -1.09
CA ILE A 316 -16.47 -10.47 -1.76
C ILE A 316 -16.30 -10.57 -3.28
N GLY A 317 -15.08 -10.83 -3.75
CA GLY A 317 -14.71 -10.90 -5.15
C GLY A 317 -14.16 -9.57 -5.69
N ILE A 318 -12.93 -9.60 -6.18
CA ILE A 318 -12.22 -8.40 -6.67
C ILE A 318 -12.99 -7.72 -7.80
N LYS A 319 -13.55 -8.47 -8.74
CA LYS A 319 -14.35 -7.94 -9.86
C LYS A 319 -15.59 -7.20 -9.35
N LYS A 320 -16.34 -7.79 -8.40
CA LYS A 320 -17.51 -7.13 -7.77
C LYS A 320 -17.10 -5.83 -7.07
N ILE A 321 -15.97 -5.83 -6.35
CA ILE A 321 -15.41 -4.64 -5.70
C ILE A 321 -15.10 -3.55 -6.72
N GLN A 322 -14.45 -3.88 -7.84
CA GLN A 322 -14.10 -2.94 -8.89
C GLN A 322 -15.35 -2.34 -9.54
N GLU A 323 -16.28 -3.17 -9.97
CA GLU A 323 -17.54 -2.74 -10.61
C GLU A 323 -18.31 -1.79 -9.70
N ARG A 324 -18.46 -2.13 -8.40
CA ARG A 324 -19.13 -1.27 -7.42
C ARG A 324 -18.41 0.07 -7.21
N LYS A 325 -17.09 0.05 -7.15
CA LYS A 325 -16.31 1.30 -7.00
C LYS A 325 -16.43 2.19 -8.23
N VAL A 326 -16.41 1.63 -9.43
CA VAL A 326 -16.60 2.39 -10.68
C VAL A 326 -18.00 3.03 -10.70
N GLU A 327 -19.05 2.27 -10.39
CA GLU A 327 -20.42 2.80 -10.31
C GLU A 327 -20.51 4.01 -9.37
N LEU A 328 -20.07 3.86 -8.13
CA LEU A 328 -20.14 4.92 -7.12
C LEU A 328 -19.26 6.13 -7.48
N PHE A 329 -18.09 5.88 -8.08
CA PHE A 329 -17.18 6.94 -8.49
C PHE A 329 -17.72 7.77 -9.65
N GLU A 330 -18.42 7.16 -10.60
CA GLU A 330 -19.11 7.89 -11.69
C GLU A 330 -20.27 8.77 -11.15
N ILE A 331 -21.04 8.28 -10.15
CA ILE A 331 -22.04 9.07 -9.47
C ILE A 331 -21.40 10.29 -8.81
N LEU A 332 -20.28 10.11 -8.10
CA LEU A 332 -19.53 11.20 -7.47
C LEU A 332 -19.07 12.23 -8.51
N LYS A 333 -18.39 11.80 -9.58
CA LYS A 333 -17.89 12.72 -10.63
C LYS A 333 -19.01 13.52 -11.28
N LYS A 334 -20.13 12.86 -11.62
CA LYS A 334 -21.31 13.53 -12.18
C LYS A 334 -21.93 14.54 -11.22
N GLY A 335 -21.91 14.25 -9.91
CA GLY A 335 -22.39 15.18 -8.90
C GLY A 335 -21.47 16.39 -8.74
N LEU A 336 -20.17 16.18 -8.69
CA LEU A 336 -19.15 17.23 -8.57
C LEU A 336 -19.18 18.21 -9.74
N SER A 337 -19.46 17.75 -10.97
CA SER A 337 -19.55 18.63 -12.14
C SER A 337 -20.65 19.70 -12.03
N LYS A 338 -21.60 19.56 -11.10
CA LYS A 338 -22.67 20.53 -10.82
C LYS A 338 -22.27 21.60 -9.80
N ILE A 339 -21.13 21.43 -9.09
CA ILE A 339 -20.62 22.40 -8.12
C ILE A 339 -19.65 23.33 -8.86
N LYS A 340 -19.98 24.63 -8.99
CA LYS A 340 -19.17 25.59 -9.74
C LYS A 340 -17.78 25.83 -9.12
N GLY A 341 -16.81 26.14 -9.97
CA GLY A 341 -15.45 26.51 -9.55
C GLY A 341 -14.66 25.34 -8.95
N HIS A 342 -14.94 24.11 -9.36
CA HIS A 342 -14.16 22.93 -8.97
C HIS A 342 -13.04 22.64 -9.97
N THR A 343 -11.92 22.15 -9.46
CA THR A 343 -10.81 21.58 -10.25
C THR A 343 -10.54 20.18 -9.76
N ILE A 344 -10.73 19.17 -10.63
CA ILE A 344 -10.37 17.78 -10.36
C ILE A 344 -9.01 17.49 -10.99
N TYR A 345 -8.07 17.02 -10.18
CA TYR A 345 -6.70 16.78 -10.62
C TYR A 345 -6.52 15.38 -11.21
N GLY A 346 -5.71 15.30 -12.29
CA GLY A 346 -5.23 14.07 -12.90
C GLY A 346 -6.27 13.20 -13.59
N GLN A 347 -7.57 13.47 -13.44
CA GLN A 347 -8.62 12.65 -14.03
C GLN A 347 -8.82 12.94 -15.51
N SER A 348 -8.78 11.90 -16.34
CA SER A 348 -9.23 11.95 -17.73
C SER A 348 -10.15 10.77 -18.04
N LYS A 349 -10.96 10.88 -19.09
CA LYS A 349 -11.81 9.77 -19.56
C LYS A 349 -11.01 8.54 -20.03
N LYS A 350 -9.69 8.71 -20.23
CA LYS A 350 -8.78 7.66 -20.70
C LYS A 350 -8.14 6.83 -19.58
N HIS A 351 -8.36 7.20 -18.31
CA HIS A 351 -7.72 6.55 -17.18
C HIS A 351 -8.68 5.63 -16.42
N ASN A 352 -8.20 4.42 -16.10
CA ASN A 352 -8.80 3.58 -15.08
C ASN A 352 -8.45 4.17 -13.70
N SER A 353 -9.40 4.13 -12.77
CA SER A 353 -9.22 4.65 -11.42
C SER A 353 -9.61 3.63 -10.34
N VAL A 354 -8.86 3.64 -9.25
CA VAL A 354 -9.19 2.87 -8.04
C VAL A 354 -10.19 3.60 -7.11
N GLY A 355 -10.91 4.62 -7.63
CA GLY A 355 -11.95 5.34 -6.89
C GLY A 355 -11.41 6.37 -5.90
N ILE A 356 -10.30 7.02 -6.23
CA ILE A 356 -9.69 8.12 -5.47
C ILE A 356 -9.74 9.37 -6.32
N LEU A 357 -10.01 10.52 -5.69
CA LEU A 357 -10.15 11.81 -6.34
C LEU A 357 -9.49 12.89 -5.49
N ALA A 358 -8.72 13.77 -6.16
CA ALA A 358 -8.18 15.01 -5.61
C ALA A 358 -8.91 16.20 -6.24
N ILE A 359 -9.44 17.13 -5.41
CA ILE A 359 -10.25 18.24 -5.86
C ILE A 359 -9.96 19.52 -5.07
N ASN A 360 -9.98 20.66 -5.74
CA ASN A 360 -10.04 21.97 -5.12
C ASN A 360 -11.22 22.78 -5.64
N PHE A 361 -11.56 23.83 -4.92
CA PHE A 361 -12.60 24.79 -5.29
C PHE A 361 -12.02 26.21 -5.23
N GLU A 362 -12.39 27.03 -6.19
CA GLU A 362 -11.96 28.44 -6.26
C GLU A 362 -12.31 29.19 -4.97
N ARG A 363 -11.35 29.93 -4.40
CA ARG A 363 -11.47 30.70 -3.16
C ARG A 363 -11.77 29.87 -1.92
N VAL A 364 -11.51 28.56 -1.94
CA VAL A 364 -11.77 27.66 -0.81
C VAL A 364 -10.49 26.91 -0.47
N SER A 365 -10.03 27.06 0.77
CA SER A 365 -8.93 26.27 1.30
C SER A 365 -9.36 24.80 1.43
N PRO A 366 -8.60 23.83 0.87
CA PRO A 366 -8.92 22.41 1.05
C PRO A 366 -8.84 21.97 2.52
N PHE A 367 -8.06 22.65 3.34
CA PHE A 367 -7.93 22.39 4.77
C PHE A 367 -9.20 22.79 5.52
N ASP A 368 -9.70 24.04 5.29
CA ASP A 368 -10.93 24.53 5.90
C ASP A 368 -12.13 23.70 5.43
N LEU A 369 -12.14 23.30 4.15
CA LEU A 369 -13.18 22.45 3.60
C LEU A 369 -13.21 21.07 4.29
N CYS A 370 -12.04 20.46 4.50
CA CYS A 370 -11.92 19.20 5.22
C CYS A 370 -12.42 19.32 6.67
N GLU A 371 -12.07 20.42 7.34
CA GLU A 371 -12.48 20.70 8.71
C GLU A 371 -14.00 20.87 8.83
N ILE A 372 -14.62 21.70 7.97
CA ILE A 372 -16.06 21.91 7.98
C ILE A 372 -16.82 20.62 7.66
N LEU A 373 -16.36 19.82 6.69
CA LEU A 373 -16.95 18.53 6.38
C LEU A 373 -16.96 17.61 7.59
N SER A 374 -15.87 17.60 8.35
CA SER A 374 -15.75 16.80 9.56
C SER A 374 -16.64 17.32 10.69
N GLN A 375 -16.52 18.60 11.02
CA GLN A 375 -17.19 19.19 12.20
C GLN A 375 -18.70 19.35 12.03
N LYS A 376 -19.16 19.83 10.86
CA LYS A 376 -20.59 20.10 10.64
C LYS A 376 -21.37 18.92 10.07
N PHE A 377 -20.71 18.05 9.27
CA PHE A 377 -21.38 16.97 8.56
C PHE A 377 -20.93 15.56 8.98
N GLY A 378 -19.90 15.46 9.84
CA GLY A 378 -19.33 14.19 10.29
C GLY A 378 -18.61 13.40 9.18
N ILE A 379 -18.29 14.06 8.05
CA ILE A 379 -17.64 13.42 6.89
C ILE A 379 -16.13 13.45 7.05
N GLN A 380 -15.50 12.30 6.99
CA GLN A 380 -14.06 12.15 7.09
C GLN A 380 -13.41 12.07 5.70
N THR A 381 -12.63 13.09 5.38
CA THR A 381 -11.82 13.21 4.16
C THR A 381 -10.38 13.54 4.54
N ARG A 382 -9.52 13.82 3.59
CA ARG A 382 -8.13 14.21 3.86
C ARG A 382 -7.72 15.43 3.04
N ALA A 383 -7.17 16.45 3.69
CA ALA A 383 -6.57 17.60 3.02
C ALA A 383 -5.04 17.52 3.00
N GLY A 384 -4.40 18.20 2.04
CA GLY A 384 -2.94 18.32 1.90
C GLY A 384 -2.37 17.53 0.73
N CYS A 385 -1.03 17.40 0.66
CA CYS A 385 -0.33 16.71 -0.44
C CYS A 385 -0.32 15.17 -0.34
N ASN A 386 -0.87 14.61 0.72
CA ASN A 386 -1.13 13.17 0.88
C ASN A 386 0.09 12.25 0.68
N CYS A 387 1.27 12.65 1.15
CA CYS A 387 2.54 11.92 1.01
C CYS A 387 2.98 11.68 -0.45
N ALA A 388 2.67 12.59 -1.36
CA ALA A 388 3.08 12.59 -2.76
C ALA A 388 3.48 14.02 -3.20
N GLY A 389 4.43 14.61 -2.49
CA GLY A 389 4.86 16.00 -2.69
C GLY A 389 5.28 16.31 -4.12
N PRO A 390 6.24 15.57 -4.74
CA PRO A 390 6.66 15.82 -6.10
C PRO A 390 5.52 15.73 -7.12
N TYR A 391 4.65 14.73 -7.01
CA TYR A 391 3.47 14.62 -7.86
C TYR A 391 2.48 15.79 -7.64
N GLY A 392 2.39 16.25 -6.39
CA GLY A 392 1.60 17.44 -6.07
C GLY A 392 2.10 18.70 -6.77
N HIS A 393 3.41 18.89 -6.85
CA HIS A 393 4.03 20.00 -7.59
C HIS A 393 3.69 19.91 -9.09
N ASP A 394 3.79 18.71 -9.68
CA ASP A 394 3.40 18.49 -11.07
C ASP A 394 1.91 18.84 -11.32
N LEU A 395 1.00 18.40 -10.42
CA LEU A 395 -0.44 18.62 -10.55
C LEU A 395 -0.85 20.09 -10.35
N LEU A 396 -0.14 20.82 -9.49
CA LEU A 396 -0.46 22.22 -9.14
C LEU A 396 0.36 23.22 -9.96
N GLY A 397 1.30 22.76 -10.81
CA GLY A 397 2.18 23.63 -11.60
C GLY A 397 3.12 24.46 -10.73
N ILE A 398 3.59 23.93 -9.61
CA ILE A 398 4.45 24.63 -8.65
C ILE A 398 5.89 24.23 -8.92
N GLU A 399 6.68 25.14 -9.46
CA GLU A 399 8.11 24.91 -9.77
C GLU A 399 9.02 25.04 -8.52
N GLN A 400 8.73 25.99 -7.63
CA GLN A 400 9.45 26.16 -6.36
C GLN A 400 8.50 26.65 -5.27
N THR A 401 8.39 25.91 -4.16
CA THR A 401 7.62 26.37 -3.01
C THR A 401 8.47 27.29 -2.13
N LYS A 402 7.98 28.50 -1.88
CA LYS A 402 8.33 29.20 -0.64
C LYS A 402 7.88 28.30 0.50
N LYS A 403 8.78 27.96 1.42
CA LYS A 403 8.57 27.00 2.53
C LYS A 403 7.33 27.26 3.41
N GLN A 404 6.59 28.34 3.19
CA GLN A 404 5.49 28.84 4.02
C GLN A 404 4.09 28.40 3.57
N GLU A 405 3.88 28.04 2.30
CA GLU A 405 2.58 27.58 1.83
C GLU A 405 2.58 26.07 1.67
N LYS A 406 1.64 25.39 2.36
CA LYS A 406 1.42 23.94 2.20
C LYS A 406 0.39 23.73 1.10
N PRO A 407 0.81 23.53 -0.16
CA PRO A 407 -0.12 23.24 -1.22
C PRO A 407 -0.83 21.91 -0.96
N GLY A 408 -2.06 21.78 -1.43
CA GLY A 408 -2.81 20.57 -1.24
C GLY A 408 -4.15 20.59 -1.95
N TRP A 409 -4.84 19.52 -1.77
CA TRP A 409 -6.21 19.30 -2.26
C TRP A 409 -7.02 18.58 -1.20
N LEU A 410 -8.35 18.58 -1.38
CA LEU A 410 -9.22 17.66 -0.68
C LEU A 410 -9.18 16.31 -1.42
N ARG A 411 -8.79 15.22 -0.73
CA ARG A 411 -8.84 13.86 -1.26
C ARG A 411 -10.10 13.15 -0.78
N ILE A 412 -10.81 12.53 -1.70
CA ILE A 412 -12.00 11.72 -1.46
C ILE A 412 -11.73 10.30 -1.95
N SER A 413 -11.95 9.31 -1.11
CA SER A 413 -11.77 7.89 -1.43
C SER A 413 -13.11 7.17 -1.37
N VAL A 414 -13.63 6.78 -2.53
CA VAL A 414 -14.85 5.96 -2.61
C VAL A 414 -14.52 4.50 -2.29
N ASN A 415 -15.31 3.89 -1.41
CA ASN A 415 -15.21 2.48 -1.07
C ASN A 415 -16.46 1.72 -1.56
N TYR A 416 -16.31 0.44 -1.86
CA TYR A 416 -17.42 -0.43 -2.27
C TYR A 416 -18.50 -0.62 -1.20
N THR A 417 -18.19 -0.30 0.05
CA THR A 417 -19.13 -0.37 1.19
C THR A 417 -20.04 0.86 1.29
N HIS A 418 -19.76 1.93 0.53
CA HIS A 418 -20.67 3.05 0.42
C HIS A 418 -21.93 2.68 -0.40
N ASN A 419 -22.99 3.43 -0.21
CA ASN A 419 -24.18 3.38 -1.02
C ASN A 419 -24.40 4.72 -1.75
N LYS A 420 -25.41 4.79 -2.59
CA LYS A 420 -25.75 6.01 -3.35
C LYS A 420 -26.08 7.18 -2.42
N GLN A 421 -26.81 6.92 -1.34
CA GLN A 421 -27.18 7.95 -0.34
C GLN A 421 -25.93 8.55 0.32
N SER A 422 -24.90 7.75 0.60
CA SER A 422 -23.63 8.26 1.13
C SER A 422 -22.94 9.23 0.18
N ILE A 423 -22.95 8.94 -1.13
CA ILE A 423 -22.38 9.82 -2.16
C ILE A 423 -23.20 11.10 -2.32
N GLU A 424 -24.53 10.99 -2.34
CA GLU A 424 -25.43 12.13 -2.41
C GLU A 424 -25.27 13.05 -1.18
N TYR A 425 -25.20 12.48 0.02
CA TYR A 425 -24.93 13.23 1.25
C TYR A 425 -23.58 13.96 1.21
N LEU A 426 -22.51 13.31 0.72
CA LEU A 426 -21.21 13.95 0.51
C LEU A 426 -21.31 15.14 -0.44
N LEU A 427 -22.01 14.99 -1.57
CA LEU A 427 -22.17 16.04 -2.59
C LEU A 427 -22.93 17.25 -2.05
N ASP A 428 -24.04 17.03 -1.35
CA ASP A 428 -24.81 18.11 -0.71
C ASP A 428 -24.00 18.84 0.36
N SER A 429 -23.25 18.08 1.17
CA SER A 429 -22.38 18.64 2.22
C SER A 429 -21.23 19.44 1.62
N LEU A 430 -20.60 18.95 0.53
CA LEU A 430 -19.56 19.68 -0.21
C LEU A 430 -20.10 21.01 -0.75
N LYS A 431 -21.27 20.99 -1.40
CA LYS A 431 -21.90 22.20 -1.95
C LYS A 431 -22.12 23.24 -0.85
N LYS A 432 -22.77 22.86 0.25
CA LYS A 432 -23.04 23.75 1.41
C LYS A 432 -21.75 24.28 2.03
N SER A 433 -20.71 23.42 2.18
CA SER A 433 -19.42 23.83 2.75
C SER A 433 -18.69 24.83 1.87
N VAL A 434 -18.71 24.63 0.55
CA VAL A 434 -18.11 25.55 -0.43
C VAL A 434 -18.81 26.91 -0.43
N GLU A 435 -20.14 26.94 -0.38
CA GLU A 435 -20.92 28.15 -0.27
C GLU A 435 -20.60 28.95 0.99
N LEU A 436 -20.63 28.27 2.16
CA LEU A 436 -20.26 28.87 3.46
C LEU A 436 -18.87 29.48 3.49
N LEU A 437 -17.85 28.77 2.91
CA LEU A 437 -16.48 29.26 2.90
C LEU A 437 -16.28 30.43 1.94
N ARG A 438 -17.00 30.48 0.83
CA ARG A 438 -16.96 31.60 -0.10
C ARG A 438 -17.59 32.86 0.48
N GLU A 439 -18.72 32.75 1.21
CA GLU A 439 -19.33 33.84 1.91
C GLU A 439 -18.45 34.43 3.02
N LYS A 440 -17.63 33.57 3.67
CA LYS A 440 -16.69 34.00 4.71
C LYS A 440 -15.46 34.73 4.14
N ASN A 441 -15.06 34.40 2.90
CA ASN A 441 -13.83 34.90 2.26
C ASN A 441 -14.10 36.00 1.23
N GLY A 442 -15.33 36.37 0.95
CA GLY A 442 -15.77 37.44 0.07
C GLY A 442 -16.19 38.65 0.84
#